data_25dd0a3f89f73e9d3ec0b2d95187308f
#
_entry.id   25dd0a3f89f73e9d3ec0b2d95187308f
#
_cell.length_a   1.000
_cell.length_b   1.000
_cell.length_c   1.000
_cell.angle_alpha   90.00
_cell.angle_beta   90.00
_cell.angle_gamma   90.00
#
_symmetry.space_group_name_H-M   'P 1'
#
loop_
_entity.id
_entity.type
_entity.pdbx_description
1 polymer ?
#
loop_
_entity_poly.entity_id
_entity_poly.type
_entity_poly.pdbx_seq_one_letter_code
_entity_poly.pdbx_strand_id
1 'polypeptide(L)'
;MMWDDKGYLLSKNKYNENSVIAEIFTKNHGKVSGIIFGATSKKIKNYLQIGNKVHFNFSSKSENRIGYFKIEIENALSPLYFDDLQKLSCIVSAMNLIKTLTAELQKNVSIFELINNFYILLTKDNWIKNYIFWELELFSLIGFNLKFDNLVNKKIIKNE
;
A
#
# COMPACT_ATOMS: atom_id res chain seq x y z
N MET A 1 5.01 -24.24 -0.71
CA MET A 1 4.02 -23.43 0.01
C MET A 1 3.05 -22.82 -0.99
N MET A 2 1.74 -22.89 -0.73
CA MET A 2 0.71 -22.32 -1.60
C MET A 2 -0.43 -21.80 -0.75
N TRP A 3 -0.86 -20.57 -1.01
CA TRP A 3 -2.00 -19.92 -0.33
C TRP A 3 -2.56 -18.79 -1.20
N ASP A 4 -3.75 -18.32 -0.89
CA ASP A 4 -4.38 -17.17 -1.51
C ASP A 4 -4.65 -16.07 -0.49
N ASP A 5 -4.63 -14.83 -0.95
CA ASP A 5 -4.92 -13.66 -0.13
C ASP A 5 -5.32 -12.49 -1.05
N LYS A 6 -5.66 -11.38 -0.42
CA LYS A 6 -5.85 -10.10 -1.09
C LYS A 6 -4.98 -9.03 -0.46
N GLY A 7 -4.60 -8.07 -1.27
CA GLY A 7 -3.71 -7.01 -0.81
C GLY A 7 -3.63 -5.84 -1.77
N TYR A 8 -2.85 -4.85 -1.37
CA TYR A 8 -2.60 -3.64 -2.13
C TYR A 8 -1.23 -3.68 -2.79
N LEU A 9 -1.16 -3.40 -4.08
CA LEU A 9 0.10 -3.33 -4.81
C LEU A 9 0.91 -2.11 -4.34
N LEU A 10 2.04 -2.37 -3.70
CA LEU A 10 2.96 -1.35 -3.20
C LEU A 10 3.99 -0.93 -4.23
N SER A 11 4.54 -1.89 -4.98
CA SER A 11 5.55 -1.63 -5.99
C SER A 11 5.56 -2.71 -7.06
N LYS A 12 6.16 -2.35 -8.21
CA LYS A 12 6.49 -3.29 -9.28
C LYS A 12 7.83 -2.89 -9.91
N ASN A 13 8.72 -3.84 -10.08
CA ASN A 13 10.01 -3.65 -10.71
C ASN A 13 10.19 -4.66 -11.85
N LYS A 14 10.73 -4.21 -12.99
CA LYS A 14 10.99 -5.10 -14.11
C LYS A 14 11.97 -6.20 -13.69
N TYR A 15 11.62 -7.44 -13.93
CA TYR A 15 12.47 -8.59 -13.64
C TYR A 15 13.11 -9.12 -14.92
N ASN A 16 12.31 -9.33 -15.97
CA ASN A 16 12.77 -9.68 -17.30
C ASN A 16 11.81 -9.05 -18.35
N GLU A 17 11.89 -9.50 -19.61
CA GLU A 17 11.08 -8.93 -20.69
C GLU A 17 9.57 -9.02 -20.46
N ASN A 18 9.09 -10.10 -19.83
CA ASN A 18 7.66 -10.38 -19.67
C ASN A 18 7.27 -10.65 -18.20
N SER A 19 8.09 -10.26 -17.22
CA SER A 19 7.72 -10.41 -15.82
C SER A 19 8.23 -9.27 -14.95
N VAL A 20 7.56 -9.08 -13.82
CA VAL A 20 7.90 -8.10 -12.80
C VAL A 20 8.00 -8.79 -11.45
N ILE A 21 8.83 -8.24 -10.55
CA ILE A 21 8.75 -8.48 -9.13
C ILE A 21 7.80 -7.44 -8.55
N ALA A 22 6.76 -7.90 -7.89
CA ALA A 22 5.78 -7.05 -7.21
C ALA A 22 5.87 -7.24 -5.70
N GLU A 23 5.63 -6.15 -4.96
CA GLU A 23 5.44 -6.18 -3.52
C GLU A 23 3.97 -5.84 -3.23
N ILE A 24 3.32 -6.68 -2.44
CA ILE A 24 1.91 -6.54 -2.08
C ILE A 24 1.80 -6.55 -0.55
N PHE A 25 1.08 -5.57 0.01
CA PHE A 25 0.71 -5.61 1.43
C PHE A 25 -0.61 -6.37 1.57
N THR A 26 -0.55 -7.52 2.21
CA THR A 26 -1.64 -8.49 2.27
C THR A 26 -2.38 -8.45 3.60
N LYS A 27 -3.61 -8.93 3.61
CA LYS A 27 -4.43 -8.97 4.82
C LYS A 27 -3.88 -9.94 5.87
N ASN A 28 -3.42 -11.12 5.44
CA ASN A 28 -3.10 -12.21 6.37
C ASN A 28 -1.61 -12.48 6.52
N HIS A 29 -0.76 -12.00 5.59
CA HIS A 29 0.67 -12.32 5.57
C HIS A 29 1.58 -11.09 5.65
N GLY A 30 1.01 -9.86 5.72
CA GLY A 30 1.80 -8.63 5.70
C GLY A 30 2.37 -8.32 4.31
N LYS A 31 3.54 -7.72 4.25
CA LYS A 31 4.21 -7.42 2.97
C LYS A 31 4.84 -8.69 2.39
N VAL A 32 4.53 -8.99 1.14
CA VAL A 32 5.03 -10.19 0.44
C VAL A 32 5.54 -9.79 -0.94
N SER A 33 6.71 -10.34 -1.31
CA SER A 33 7.32 -10.17 -2.63
C SER A 33 7.13 -11.41 -3.49
N GLY A 34 6.86 -11.22 -4.78
CA GLY A 34 6.70 -12.33 -5.71
C GLY A 34 6.80 -11.91 -7.18
N ILE A 35 7.07 -12.88 -8.04
CA ILE A 35 7.16 -12.69 -9.48
C ILE A 35 5.77 -12.82 -10.11
N ILE A 36 5.43 -11.90 -10.98
CA ILE A 36 4.23 -11.94 -11.82
C ILE A 36 4.67 -12.12 -13.27
N PHE A 37 4.24 -13.21 -13.89
CA PHE A 37 4.48 -13.48 -15.31
C PHE A 37 3.41 -12.83 -16.19
N GLY A 38 3.74 -12.60 -17.46
CA GLY A 38 2.82 -12.01 -18.41
C GLY A 38 2.56 -10.52 -18.17
N ALA A 39 3.47 -9.83 -17.50
CA ALA A 39 3.31 -8.42 -17.10
C ALA A 39 3.17 -7.46 -18.30
N THR A 40 3.58 -7.86 -19.49
CA THR A 40 3.42 -7.09 -20.75
C THR A 40 2.04 -7.25 -21.37
N SER A 41 1.27 -8.28 -20.99
CA SER A 41 -0.10 -8.44 -21.48
C SER A 41 -0.98 -7.27 -21.04
N LYS A 42 -1.88 -6.82 -21.91
CA LYS A 42 -2.80 -5.70 -21.63
C LYS A 42 -3.58 -5.91 -20.32
N LYS A 43 -4.06 -7.14 -20.10
CA LYS A 43 -4.82 -7.51 -18.89
C LYS A 43 -3.98 -7.30 -17.62
N ILE A 44 -2.82 -7.93 -17.53
CA ILE A 44 -1.96 -7.89 -16.34
C ILE A 44 -1.40 -6.48 -16.13
N LYS A 45 -1.00 -5.79 -17.21
CA LYS A 45 -0.52 -4.41 -17.12
C LYS A 45 -1.54 -3.46 -16.47
N ASN A 46 -2.84 -3.65 -16.76
CA ASN A 46 -3.90 -2.87 -16.13
C ASN A 46 -4.06 -3.18 -14.64
N TYR A 47 -3.81 -4.43 -14.22
CA TYR A 47 -3.87 -4.80 -12.81
C TYR A 47 -2.69 -4.22 -12.00
N LEU A 48 -1.53 -4.08 -12.65
CA LEU A 48 -0.28 -3.63 -12.06
C LEU A 48 -0.20 -2.10 -11.92
N GLN A 49 -1.24 -1.46 -11.38
CA GLN A 49 -1.19 -0.06 -10.98
C GLN A 49 -0.98 0.03 -9.47
N ILE A 50 0.04 0.81 -9.03
CA ILE A 50 0.34 1.01 -7.60
C ILE A 50 -0.91 1.50 -6.88
N GLY A 51 -1.23 0.86 -5.75
CA GLY A 51 -2.42 1.14 -4.97
C GLY A 51 -3.66 0.34 -5.37
N ASN A 52 -3.67 -0.38 -6.49
CA ASN A 52 -4.77 -1.30 -6.80
C ASN A 52 -4.86 -2.41 -5.78
N LYS A 53 -6.10 -2.80 -5.45
CA LYS A 53 -6.38 -3.97 -4.65
C LYS A 53 -6.50 -5.19 -5.55
N VAL A 54 -5.72 -6.20 -5.28
CA VAL A 54 -5.66 -7.45 -6.05
C VAL A 54 -5.97 -8.65 -5.16
N HIS A 55 -6.63 -9.65 -5.73
CA HIS A 55 -6.68 -11.00 -5.21
C HIS A 55 -5.60 -11.82 -5.92
N PHE A 56 -4.92 -12.71 -5.23
CA PHE A 56 -3.84 -13.49 -5.83
C PHE A 56 -3.65 -14.83 -5.17
N ASN A 57 -3.15 -15.79 -5.95
CA ASN A 57 -2.60 -17.02 -5.44
C ASN A 57 -1.07 -16.88 -5.39
N PHE A 58 -0.50 -17.15 -4.23
CA PHE A 58 0.94 -17.21 -4.02
C PHE A 58 1.40 -18.65 -4.07
N SER A 59 2.53 -18.92 -4.73
CA SER A 59 3.18 -20.22 -4.72
C SER A 59 4.69 -20.04 -4.62
N SER A 60 5.33 -20.82 -3.74
CA SER A 60 6.79 -20.91 -3.64
C SER A 60 7.23 -22.34 -3.48
N LYS A 61 8.37 -22.70 -4.11
CA LYS A 61 8.99 -24.03 -3.97
C LYS A 61 9.67 -24.23 -2.63
N SER A 62 10.12 -23.15 -1.98
CA SER A 62 10.76 -23.17 -0.66
C SER A 62 10.66 -21.79 -0.01
N GLU A 63 10.80 -21.73 1.32
CA GLU A 63 10.74 -20.49 2.10
C GLU A 63 11.85 -19.48 1.75
N ASN A 64 13.00 -19.97 1.28
CA ASN A 64 14.16 -19.14 0.95
C ASN A 64 14.21 -18.70 -0.52
N ARG A 65 13.12 -18.88 -1.29
CA ARG A 65 13.04 -18.46 -2.69
C ARG A 65 11.87 -17.53 -2.90
N ILE A 66 12.10 -16.54 -3.75
CA ILE A 66 11.02 -15.66 -4.19
C ILE A 66 9.89 -16.51 -4.82
N GLY A 67 8.66 -16.25 -4.39
CA GLY A 67 7.48 -16.93 -4.89
C GLY A 67 6.93 -16.31 -6.17
N TYR A 68 5.82 -16.84 -6.62
CA TYR A 68 5.09 -16.40 -7.81
C TYR A 68 3.69 -15.99 -7.43
N PHE A 69 3.21 -14.90 -8.04
CA PHE A 69 1.84 -14.45 -7.92
C PHE A 69 1.06 -14.73 -9.21
N LYS A 70 -0.11 -15.36 -9.07
CA LYS A 70 -1.15 -15.32 -10.09
C LYS A 70 -2.20 -14.34 -9.62
N ILE A 71 -2.27 -13.17 -10.26
CA ILE A 71 -3.10 -12.05 -9.79
C ILE A 71 -4.40 -11.93 -10.58
N GLU A 72 -5.43 -11.44 -9.89
CA GLU A 72 -6.69 -10.95 -10.44
C GLU A 72 -7.01 -9.60 -9.80
N ILE A 73 -7.66 -8.69 -10.56
CA ILE A 73 -8.06 -7.42 -10.00
C ILE A 73 -9.25 -7.62 -9.06
N GLU A 74 -9.17 -7.10 -7.84
CA GLU A 74 -10.31 -7.00 -6.93
C GLU A 74 -10.96 -5.62 -7.04
N ASN A 75 -10.15 -4.56 -6.91
CA ASN A 75 -10.59 -3.19 -7.09
C ASN A 75 -9.53 -2.38 -7.84
N ALA A 76 -9.91 -1.82 -8.99
CA ALA A 76 -9.10 -0.86 -9.74
C ALA A 76 -9.23 0.53 -9.11
N LEU A 77 -8.48 0.79 -8.03
CA LEU A 77 -8.59 2.00 -7.23
C LEU A 77 -7.82 3.18 -7.82
N SER A 78 -6.58 2.97 -8.21
CA SER A 78 -5.72 4.04 -8.75
C SER A 78 -6.24 4.66 -10.05
N PRO A 79 -6.84 3.90 -10.99
CA PRO A 79 -7.44 4.48 -12.18
C PRO A 79 -8.55 5.51 -11.91
N LEU A 80 -9.22 5.45 -10.76
CA LEU A 80 -10.24 6.42 -10.37
C LEU A 80 -9.67 7.83 -10.17
N TYR A 81 -8.35 7.97 -10.04
CA TYR A 81 -7.65 9.21 -9.76
C TYR A 81 -6.68 9.64 -10.86
N PHE A 82 -6.73 9.04 -12.05
CA PHE A 82 -5.81 9.41 -13.14
C PHE A 82 -5.95 10.86 -13.61
N ASP A 83 -7.12 11.44 -13.43
CA ASP A 83 -7.39 12.86 -13.74
C ASP A 83 -7.10 13.80 -12.55
N ASP A 84 -6.71 13.26 -11.39
CA ASP A 84 -6.36 14.01 -10.18
C ASP A 84 -4.91 13.70 -9.75
N LEU A 85 -3.96 14.47 -10.31
CA LEU A 85 -2.53 14.26 -10.07
C LEU A 85 -2.14 14.38 -8.60
N GLN A 86 -2.84 15.21 -7.81
CA GLN A 86 -2.53 15.37 -6.39
C GLN A 86 -2.89 14.10 -5.62
N LYS A 87 -4.09 13.57 -5.83
CA LYS A 87 -4.51 12.31 -5.19
C LYS A 87 -3.70 11.12 -5.70
N LEU A 88 -3.39 11.09 -7.01
CA LEU A 88 -2.54 10.03 -7.56
C LEU A 88 -1.13 10.03 -6.93
N SER A 89 -0.52 11.21 -6.77
CA SER A 89 0.77 11.36 -6.10
C SER A 89 0.69 10.92 -4.64
N CYS A 90 -0.41 11.24 -3.96
CA CYS A 90 -0.67 10.83 -2.59
C CYS A 90 -0.78 9.29 -2.47
N ILE A 91 -1.47 8.63 -3.41
CA ILE A 91 -1.55 7.16 -3.45
C ILE A 91 -0.15 6.54 -3.58
N VAL A 92 0.67 7.04 -4.50
CA VAL A 92 2.03 6.53 -4.71
C VAL A 92 2.89 6.76 -3.46
N SER A 93 2.79 7.94 -2.84
CA SER A 93 3.49 8.26 -1.59
C SER A 93 3.08 7.33 -0.45
N ALA A 94 1.78 7.14 -0.22
CA ALA A 94 1.24 6.27 0.81
C ALA A 94 1.71 4.82 0.65
N MET A 95 1.64 4.27 -0.57
CA MET A 95 2.11 2.91 -0.85
C MET A 95 3.62 2.77 -0.65
N ASN A 96 4.40 3.79 -1.02
CA ASN A 96 5.83 3.80 -0.79
C ASN A 96 6.20 3.88 0.70
N LEU A 97 5.48 4.66 1.49
CA LEU A 97 5.65 4.69 2.95
C LEU A 97 5.41 3.31 3.57
N ILE A 98 4.31 2.64 3.23
CA ILE A 98 4.02 1.30 3.72
C ILE A 98 5.10 0.31 3.29
N LYS A 99 5.50 0.36 2.01
CA LYS A 99 6.59 -0.48 1.50
C LYS A 99 7.87 -0.33 2.32
N THR A 100 8.25 0.91 2.62
CA THR A 100 9.53 1.23 3.29
C THR A 100 9.51 0.92 4.77
N LEU A 101 8.37 1.15 5.42
CA LEU A 101 8.24 1.12 6.88
C LEU A 101 7.77 -0.24 7.43
N THR A 102 7.37 -1.18 6.57
CA THR A 102 6.90 -2.50 7.02
C THR A 102 7.90 -3.60 6.67
N ALA A 103 8.06 -4.56 7.58
CA ALA A 103 8.86 -5.76 7.35
C ALA A 103 8.12 -6.78 6.47
N GLU A 104 8.88 -7.64 5.78
CA GLU A 104 8.30 -8.74 5.01
C GLU A 104 7.73 -9.83 5.93
N LEU A 105 6.66 -10.47 5.45
CA LEU A 105 5.99 -11.60 6.10
C LEU A 105 5.52 -11.31 7.55
N GLN A 106 5.37 -10.04 7.90
CA GLN A 106 4.87 -9.64 9.20
C GLN A 106 3.42 -9.16 9.06
N LYS A 107 2.48 -10.03 9.44
CA LYS A 107 1.05 -9.70 9.45
C LYS A 107 0.78 -8.49 10.35
N ASN A 108 0.07 -7.50 9.81
CA ASN A 108 -0.43 -6.35 10.55
C ASN A 108 -1.79 -5.93 10.00
N VAL A 109 -2.85 -6.39 10.65
CA VAL A 109 -4.24 -6.11 10.25
C VAL A 109 -4.56 -4.63 10.39
N SER A 110 -4.00 -3.94 11.40
CA SER A 110 -4.25 -2.51 11.61
C SER A 110 -3.71 -1.67 10.45
N ILE A 111 -2.52 -1.99 9.94
CA ILE A 111 -1.98 -1.32 8.74
C ILE A 111 -2.84 -1.66 7.51
N PHE A 112 -3.31 -2.90 7.36
CA PHE A 112 -4.20 -3.25 6.25
C PHE A 112 -5.50 -2.44 6.28
N GLU A 113 -6.13 -2.29 7.43
CA GLU A 113 -7.33 -1.47 7.59
C GLU A 113 -7.02 0.03 7.42
N LEU A 114 -5.84 0.49 7.83
CA LEU A 114 -5.39 1.85 7.56
C LEU A 114 -5.33 2.13 6.05
N ILE A 115 -4.87 1.18 5.23
CA ILE A 115 -4.88 1.31 3.76
C ILE A 115 -6.34 1.31 3.23
N ASN A 116 -7.23 0.48 3.75
CA ASN A 116 -8.65 0.52 3.37
C ASN A 116 -9.25 1.93 3.63
N ASN A 117 -8.99 2.48 4.80
CA ASN A 117 -9.48 3.80 5.21
C ASN A 117 -8.87 4.95 4.39
N PHE A 118 -7.65 4.79 3.89
CA PHE A 118 -6.99 5.76 3.02
C PHE A 118 -7.83 6.10 1.78
N TYR A 119 -8.42 5.11 1.13
CA TYR A 119 -9.25 5.36 -0.05
C TYR A 119 -10.58 6.03 0.30
N ILE A 120 -11.14 5.78 1.48
CA ILE A 120 -12.31 6.50 1.99
C ILE A 120 -11.97 7.97 2.25
N LEU A 121 -10.80 8.21 2.84
CA LEU A 121 -10.27 9.55 3.12
C LEU A 121 -10.14 10.38 1.84
N LEU A 122 -9.64 9.81 0.74
CA LEU A 122 -9.46 10.52 -0.52
C LEU A 122 -10.77 11.03 -1.15
N THR A 123 -11.93 10.51 -0.73
CA THR A 123 -13.25 10.99 -1.18
C THR A 123 -13.75 12.21 -0.43
N LYS A 124 -13.09 12.66 0.63
CA LYS A 124 -13.52 13.79 1.48
C LYS A 124 -12.96 15.12 0.98
N ASP A 125 -13.68 16.22 1.21
CA ASP A 125 -13.22 17.56 0.81
C ASP A 125 -11.93 17.98 1.50
N ASN A 126 -11.74 17.57 2.76
CA ASN A 126 -10.55 17.87 3.56
C ASN A 126 -9.49 16.75 3.52
N TRP A 127 -9.40 16.01 2.41
CA TRP A 127 -8.56 14.82 2.28
C TRP A 127 -7.07 15.08 2.57
N ILE A 128 -6.53 16.25 2.22
CA ILE A 128 -5.12 16.60 2.48
C ILE A 128 -4.84 16.61 3.98
N LYS A 129 -5.69 17.27 4.78
CA LYS A 129 -5.56 17.29 6.24
C LYS A 129 -5.68 15.88 6.82
N ASN A 130 -6.64 15.12 6.33
CA ASN A 130 -6.84 13.75 6.79
C ASN A 130 -5.69 12.83 6.39
N TYR A 131 -5.02 13.09 5.26
CA TYR A 131 -3.83 12.35 4.85
C TYR A 131 -2.67 12.55 5.83
N ILE A 132 -2.46 13.77 6.34
CA ILE A 132 -1.46 14.02 7.37
C ILE A 132 -1.74 13.18 8.64
N PHE A 133 -2.99 13.14 9.09
CA PHE A 133 -3.36 12.29 10.23
C PHE A 133 -3.18 10.79 9.93
N TRP A 134 -3.46 10.37 8.70
CA TRP A 134 -3.22 9.01 8.26
C TRP A 134 -1.73 8.63 8.32
N GLU A 135 -0.83 9.52 7.90
CA GLU A 135 0.62 9.31 8.03
C GLU A 135 1.04 9.19 9.49
N LEU A 136 0.53 10.06 10.36
CA LEU A 136 0.81 10.01 11.80
C LEU A 136 0.32 8.71 12.44
N GLU A 137 -0.84 8.22 12.04
CA GLU A 137 -1.37 6.94 12.49
C GLU A 137 -0.50 5.77 12.01
N LEU A 138 -0.03 5.79 10.76
CA LEU A 138 0.92 4.80 10.25
C LEU A 138 2.19 4.78 11.10
N PHE A 139 2.79 5.93 11.40
CA PHE A 139 3.97 6.02 12.26
C PHE A 139 3.71 5.46 13.65
N SER A 140 2.56 5.74 14.23
CA SER A 140 2.16 5.17 15.53
C SER A 140 2.05 3.65 15.48
N LEU A 141 1.43 3.08 14.44
CA LEU A 141 1.24 1.63 14.26
C LEU A 141 2.55 0.86 14.09
N ILE A 142 3.59 1.50 13.56
CA ILE A 142 4.93 0.91 13.42
C ILE A 142 5.85 1.20 14.61
N GLY A 143 5.32 1.85 15.66
CA GLY A 143 6.04 2.09 16.91
C GLY A 143 6.75 3.44 17.02
N PHE A 144 6.61 4.33 16.05
CA PHE A 144 7.13 5.70 16.14
C PHE A 144 6.05 6.65 16.70
N ASN A 145 6.01 6.76 18.02
CA ASN A 145 5.15 7.74 18.68
C ASN A 145 5.80 9.13 18.60
N LEU A 146 5.38 9.94 17.66
CA LEU A 146 5.80 11.33 17.57
C LEU A 146 5.11 12.14 18.67
N LYS A 147 5.87 12.47 19.74
CA LYS A 147 5.40 13.34 20.82
C LYS A 147 5.51 14.79 20.38
N PHE A 148 4.48 15.32 19.77
CA PHE A 148 4.43 16.73 19.33
C PHE A 148 4.31 17.72 20.48
N ASP A 149 3.90 17.28 21.69
CA ASP A 149 3.73 18.15 22.86
C ASP A 149 4.99 18.95 23.22
N ASN A 150 6.16 18.42 22.92
CA ASN A 150 7.44 19.09 23.14
C ASN A 150 7.89 19.99 21.99
N LEU A 151 7.20 19.95 20.83
CA LEU A 151 7.59 20.67 19.62
C LEU A 151 6.65 21.84 19.33
N VAL A 152 5.50 21.90 19.98
CA VAL A 152 4.48 22.95 19.78
C VAL A 152 4.41 23.83 21.01
N ASN A 153 4.87 25.09 20.90
CA ASN A 153 4.57 26.10 21.91
C ASN A 153 3.06 26.36 21.91
N LYS A 154 2.35 25.95 22.96
CA LYS A 154 0.94 26.29 23.17
C LYS A 154 0.83 27.81 23.34
N LYS A 155 0.52 28.56 22.29
CA LYS A 155 0.00 29.91 22.43
C LYS A 155 -1.40 29.81 23.00
N ILE A 156 -1.54 30.10 24.28
CA ILE A 156 -2.85 30.32 24.92
C ILE A 156 -3.36 31.66 24.35
N ILE A 157 -4.28 31.59 23.38
CA ILE A 157 -5.06 32.78 22.97
C ILE A 157 -6.06 33.00 24.10
N LYS A 158 -5.77 33.96 24.98
CA LYS A 158 -6.78 34.53 25.88
C LYS A 158 -7.71 35.35 24.99
N ASN A 159 -8.92 34.85 24.79
CA ASN A 159 -10.01 35.71 24.30
C ASN A 159 -10.36 36.67 25.46
N GLU A 160 -10.08 37.95 25.26
CA GLU A 160 -10.71 39.05 26.01
C GLU A 160 -12.11 39.29 25.47
#